data_46a34ea78b87f5ddb26ed259c1e9f6e6
#
_entry.id   46a34ea78b87f5ddb26ed259c1e9f6e6
#
_cell.length_a   1.000
_cell.length_b   1.000
_cell.length_c   1.000
_cell.angle_alpha   90.00
_cell.angle_beta   90.00
_cell.angle_gamma   90.00
#
_symmetry.space_group_name_H-M   'P 1'
#
loop_
_entity.id
_entity.type
_entity.pdbx_description
1 polymer ?
#
loop_
_entity_poly.entity_id
_entity_poly.type
_entity_poly.pdbx_seq_one_letter_code
_entity_poly.pdbx_strand_id
1 'polypeptide(L)'
;MLHSLKAFIPAVILAYLVASVLVTQANLAAVQSMGLEVGAGVRLDTTLKDILGMASSYLILILVSFALAIPVAARLARFLPAQRTLLFTLAGFVAIVSLHLIMQAVLGVSGIAPTRTLAGLLSQGLAGVVGGFCYAHVSSRG
;
A
#
# COMPACT_ATOMS: atom_id res chain seq x y z
N MET A 1 -15.14 1.72 -18.50
CA MET A 1 -14.14 2.72 -18.06
C MET A 1 -14.53 3.43 -16.76
N LEU A 2 -15.70 4.05 -16.68
CA LEU A 2 -16.14 4.76 -15.47
C LEU A 2 -16.22 3.85 -14.23
N HIS A 3 -16.59 2.60 -14.42
CA HIS A 3 -16.72 1.59 -13.35
C HIS A 3 -15.39 1.17 -12.77
N SER A 4 -14.38 0.98 -13.63
CA SER A 4 -13.01 0.67 -13.20
C SER A 4 -12.39 1.83 -12.41
N LEU A 5 -12.69 3.08 -12.79
CA LEU A 5 -12.22 4.27 -12.07
C LEU A 5 -12.89 4.42 -10.70
N LYS A 6 -14.19 4.12 -10.60
CA LYS A 6 -14.92 4.12 -9.31
C LYS A 6 -14.39 3.07 -8.33
N ALA A 7 -13.84 1.97 -8.82
CA ALA A 7 -13.20 0.96 -7.99
C ALA A 7 -11.73 1.30 -7.68
N PHE A 8 -11.05 1.98 -8.59
CA PHE A 8 -9.64 2.31 -8.49
C PHE A 8 -9.34 3.32 -7.37
N ILE A 9 -10.11 4.39 -7.30
CA ILE A 9 -9.89 5.46 -6.31
C ILE A 9 -9.97 4.93 -4.86
N PRO A 10 -11.06 4.27 -4.43
CA PRO A 10 -11.12 3.74 -3.07
C PRO A 10 -10.07 2.67 -2.80
N ALA A 11 -9.67 1.87 -3.79
CA ALA A 11 -8.61 0.88 -3.64
C ALA A 11 -7.26 1.53 -3.33
N VAL A 12 -6.90 2.60 -4.06
CA VAL A 12 -5.66 3.37 -3.84
C VAL A 12 -5.69 4.07 -2.48
N ILE A 13 -6.80 4.72 -2.13
CA ILE A 13 -6.96 5.41 -0.85
C ILE A 13 -6.82 4.41 0.31
N LEU A 14 -7.49 3.27 0.22
CA LEU A 14 -7.43 2.25 1.28
C LEU A 14 -6.03 1.66 1.41
N ALA A 15 -5.35 1.34 0.30
CA ALA A 15 -3.97 0.89 0.31
C ALA A 15 -3.06 1.93 0.98
N TYR A 16 -3.22 3.21 0.64
CA TYR A 16 -2.46 4.30 1.23
C TYR A 16 -2.70 4.44 2.74
N LEU A 17 -3.95 4.41 3.18
CA LEU A 17 -4.28 4.52 4.61
C LEU A 17 -3.67 3.37 5.42
N VAL A 18 -3.82 2.14 4.95
CA VAL A 18 -3.23 0.96 5.61
C VAL A 18 -1.70 1.04 5.61
N ALA A 19 -1.09 1.41 4.48
CA ALA A 19 0.35 1.57 4.36
C ALA A 19 0.89 2.63 5.33
N SER A 20 0.25 3.80 5.40
CA SER A 20 0.63 4.89 6.31
C SER A 20 0.55 4.46 7.77
N VAL A 21 -0.54 3.80 8.17
CA VAL A 21 -0.70 3.29 9.55
C VAL A 21 0.41 2.29 9.88
N LEU A 22 0.70 1.34 8.98
CA LEU A 22 1.76 0.34 9.19
C LEU A 22 3.14 0.99 9.32
N VAL A 23 3.45 2.00 8.50
CA VAL A 23 4.70 2.76 8.61
C VAL A 23 4.82 3.44 9.97
N THR A 24 3.77 4.13 10.39
CA THR A 24 3.76 4.85 11.68
C THR A 24 3.94 3.88 12.84
N GLN A 25 3.20 2.76 12.85
CA GLN A 25 3.31 1.77 13.93
C GLN A 25 4.70 1.14 13.97
N ALA A 26 5.32 0.85 12.84
CA ALA A 26 6.67 0.31 12.77
C ALA A 26 7.71 1.32 13.29
N ASN A 27 7.58 2.60 12.91
CA ASN A 27 8.46 3.66 13.41
C ASN A 27 8.32 3.85 14.92
N LEU A 28 7.10 3.89 15.44
CA LEU A 28 6.85 4.02 16.87
C LEU A 28 7.33 2.79 17.67
N ALA A 29 7.22 1.60 17.11
CA ALA A 29 7.79 0.39 17.73
C ALA A 29 9.33 0.49 17.81
N ALA A 30 9.98 1.03 16.78
CA ALA A 30 11.42 1.27 16.80
C ALA A 30 11.80 2.32 17.88
N VAL A 31 11.02 3.37 18.03
CA VAL A 31 11.22 4.39 19.10
C VAL A 31 11.07 3.75 20.50
N GLN A 32 10.06 2.90 20.70
CA GLN A 32 9.90 2.17 21.96
C GLN A 32 11.07 1.24 22.26
N SER A 33 11.63 0.59 21.25
CA SER A 33 12.80 -0.30 21.44
C SER A 33 14.05 0.45 21.89
N MET A 34 14.10 1.77 21.68
CA MET A 34 15.16 2.66 22.19
C MET A 34 14.91 3.15 23.65
N GLY A 35 13.90 2.62 24.32
CA GLY A 35 13.56 2.95 25.71
C GLY A 35 12.69 4.19 25.90
N LEU A 36 12.14 4.75 24.84
CA LEU A 36 11.22 5.88 24.89
C LEU A 36 9.77 5.40 25.05
N GLU A 37 9.03 6.04 25.93
CA GLU A 37 7.62 5.73 26.13
C GLU A 37 6.76 6.32 25.00
N VAL A 38 5.89 5.47 24.41
CA VAL A 38 4.94 5.87 23.38
C VAL A 38 3.53 5.52 23.85
N GLY A 39 2.82 6.50 24.37
CA GLY A 39 1.43 6.37 24.82
C GLY A 39 0.43 6.30 23.64
N ALA A 40 -0.80 5.87 23.94
CA ALA A 40 -1.87 5.77 22.94
C ALA A 40 -2.19 7.11 22.26
N GLY A 41 -2.14 8.22 23.00
CA GLY A 41 -2.35 9.57 22.46
C GLY A 41 -1.27 9.97 21.46
N VAL A 42 0.00 9.67 21.74
CA VAL A 42 1.12 9.91 20.82
C VAL A 42 0.98 9.06 19.57
N ARG A 43 0.57 7.79 19.69
CA ARG A 43 0.33 6.91 18.54
C ARG A 43 -0.73 7.47 17.60
N LEU A 44 -1.86 7.91 18.15
CA LEU A 44 -2.95 8.47 17.37
C LEU A 44 -2.56 9.77 16.67
N ASP A 45 -1.96 10.71 17.40
CA ASP A 45 -1.52 12.00 16.87
C ASP A 45 -0.48 11.83 15.74
N THR A 46 0.54 10.99 15.98
CA THR A 46 1.57 10.70 14.97
C THR A 46 0.96 10.02 13.74
N THR A 47 0.06 9.05 13.92
CA THR A 47 -0.61 8.37 12.80
C THR A 47 -1.38 9.37 11.92
N LEU A 48 -2.13 10.27 12.53
CA LEU A 48 -2.88 11.30 11.78
C LEU A 48 -1.95 12.27 11.05
N LYS A 49 -0.88 12.70 11.69
CA LYS A 49 0.13 13.58 11.06
C LYS A 49 0.84 12.89 9.90
N ASP A 50 1.18 11.62 10.02
CA ASP A 50 1.83 10.85 8.96
C ASP A 50 0.88 10.64 7.77
N ILE A 51 -0.39 10.33 8.02
CA ILE A 51 -1.41 10.23 6.96
C ILE A 51 -1.50 11.54 6.16
N LEU A 52 -1.50 12.68 6.83
CA LEU A 52 -1.55 13.97 6.15
C LEU A 52 -0.22 14.34 5.49
N GLY A 53 0.89 14.08 6.17
CA GLY A 53 2.24 14.45 5.70
C GLY A 53 2.73 13.64 4.52
N MET A 54 2.42 12.34 4.46
CA MET A 54 2.85 11.46 3.37
C MET A 54 1.91 11.49 2.15
N ALA A 55 0.74 12.13 2.26
CA ALA A 55 -0.26 12.14 1.19
C ALA A 55 0.28 12.73 -0.12
N SER A 56 1.09 13.77 -0.06
CA SER A 56 1.63 14.44 -1.25
C SER A 56 2.64 13.62 -2.05
N SER A 57 3.31 12.65 -1.44
CA SER A 57 4.32 11.84 -2.08
C SER A 57 3.95 10.37 -2.15
N TYR A 58 3.68 9.74 -1.01
CA TYR A 58 3.45 8.30 -0.94
C TYR A 58 2.13 7.88 -1.59
N LEU A 59 1.07 8.67 -1.44
CA LEU A 59 -0.20 8.42 -2.12
C LEU A 59 -0.04 8.44 -3.65
N ILE A 60 0.72 9.41 -4.19
CA ILE A 60 0.99 9.51 -5.63
C ILE A 60 1.77 8.29 -6.13
N LEU A 61 2.78 7.84 -5.38
CA LEU A 61 3.56 6.66 -5.72
C LEU A 61 2.71 5.39 -5.74
N ILE A 62 1.84 5.21 -4.75
CA ILE A 62 0.89 4.09 -4.71
C ILE A 62 -0.09 4.17 -5.89
N LEU A 63 -0.61 5.37 -6.18
CA LEU A 63 -1.51 5.60 -7.32
C LEU A 63 -0.88 5.17 -8.64
N VAL A 64 0.36 5.59 -8.90
CA VAL A 64 1.10 5.22 -10.12
C VAL A 64 1.35 3.71 -10.17
N SER A 65 1.77 3.10 -9.06
CA SER A 65 2.02 1.67 -8.98
C SER A 65 0.76 0.84 -9.27
N PHE A 66 -0.38 1.24 -8.71
CA PHE A 66 -1.67 0.61 -8.98
C PHE A 66 -2.15 0.86 -10.41
N ALA A 67 -1.91 2.06 -10.97
CA ALA A 67 -2.26 2.38 -12.34
C ALA A 67 -1.53 1.49 -13.36
N LEU A 68 -0.35 0.99 -13.02
CA LEU A 68 0.40 0.02 -13.83
C LEU A 68 -0.04 -1.42 -13.55
N ALA A 69 -0.21 -1.80 -12.30
CA ALA A 69 -0.47 -3.19 -11.90
C ALA A 69 -1.92 -3.64 -12.19
N ILE A 70 -2.91 -2.80 -11.93
CA ILE A 70 -4.33 -3.15 -12.09
C ILE A 70 -4.72 -3.47 -13.54
N PRO A 71 -4.30 -2.73 -14.57
CA PRO A 71 -4.59 -3.09 -15.96
C PRO A 71 -3.98 -4.43 -16.37
N VAL A 72 -2.79 -4.77 -15.87
CA VAL A 72 -2.15 -6.07 -16.12
C VAL A 72 -2.98 -7.18 -15.49
N ALA A 73 -3.35 -7.04 -14.22
CA ALA A 73 -4.22 -8.00 -13.54
C ALA A 73 -5.59 -8.14 -14.23
N ALA A 74 -6.15 -7.04 -14.72
CA ALA A 74 -7.42 -7.05 -15.45
C ALA A 74 -7.33 -7.84 -16.76
N ARG A 75 -6.22 -7.76 -17.46
CA ARG A 75 -5.98 -8.58 -18.66
C ARG A 75 -5.85 -10.05 -18.31
N LEU A 76 -5.08 -10.40 -17.29
CA LEU A 76 -4.91 -11.78 -16.82
C LEU A 76 -6.24 -12.37 -16.33
N ALA A 77 -7.05 -11.59 -15.64
CA ALA A 77 -8.35 -12.01 -15.13
C ALA A 77 -9.37 -12.36 -16.23
N ARG A 78 -9.15 -11.88 -17.47
CA ARG A 78 -9.98 -12.29 -18.63
C ARG A 78 -9.71 -13.73 -19.04
N PHE A 79 -8.48 -14.20 -18.85
CA PHE A 79 -8.09 -15.59 -19.15
C PHE A 79 -8.37 -16.53 -17.98
N LEU A 80 -8.39 -16.01 -16.76
CA LEU A 80 -8.57 -16.76 -15.52
C LEU A 80 -9.67 -16.13 -14.64
N PRO A 81 -10.93 -16.14 -15.09
CA PRO A 81 -12.02 -15.44 -14.41
C PRO A 81 -12.29 -15.98 -13.00
N ALA A 82 -12.07 -17.27 -12.76
CA ALA A 82 -12.21 -17.91 -11.45
C ALA A 82 -11.19 -17.38 -10.41
N GLN A 83 -10.05 -16.88 -10.87
CA GLN A 83 -8.97 -16.37 -10.01
C GLN A 83 -8.90 -14.83 -9.96
N ARG A 84 -9.95 -14.16 -10.43
CA ARG A 84 -9.99 -12.71 -10.57
C ARG A 84 -9.60 -11.98 -9.27
N THR A 85 -10.21 -12.36 -8.16
CA THR A 85 -9.91 -11.73 -6.85
C THR A 85 -8.46 -11.95 -6.44
N LEU A 86 -7.95 -13.17 -6.62
CA LEU A 86 -6.55 -13.49 -6.31
C LEU A 86 -5.59 -12.66 -7.16
N LEU A 87 -5.87 -12.51 -8.46
CA LEU A 87 -5.01 -11.74 -9.38
C LEU A 87 -4.92 -10.26 -8.99
N PHE A 88 -6.04 -9.62 -8.65
CA PHE A 88 -6.01 -8.22 -8.20
C PHE A 88 -5.35 -8.07 -6.83
N THR A 89 -5.57 -9.00 -5.92
CA THR A 89 -4.92 -9.02 -4.60
C THR A 89 -3.40 -9.15 -4.72
N LEU A 90 -2.93 -10.09 -5.54
CA LEU A 90 -1.51 -10.26 -5.83
C LEU A 90 -0.92 -9.05 -6.57
N ALA A 91 -1.65 -8.47 -7.51
CA ALA A 91 -1.21 -7.26 -8.21
C ALA A 91 -0.99 -6.09 -7.25
N GLY A 92 -1.87 -5.91 -6.28
CA GLY A 92 -1.70 -4.90 -5.22
C GLY A 92 -0.46 -5.17 -4.37
N PHE A 93 -0.23 -6.41 -3.95
CA PHE A 93 0.98 -6.81 -3.23
C PHE A 93 2.24 -6.52 -4.03
N VAL A 94 2.32 -7.02 -5.26
CA VAL A 94 3.46 -6.83 -6.15
C VAL A 94 3.70 -5.36 -6.46
N ALA A 95 2.64 -4.57 -6.66
CA ALA A 95 2.74 -3.14 -6.92
C ALA A 95 3.49 -2.40 -5.79
N ILE A 96 3.09 -2.63 -4.54
CA ILE A 96 3.70 -1.95 -3.38
C ILE A 96 5.12 -2.47 -3.13
N VAL A 97 5.35 -3.77 -3.19
CA VAL A 97 6.70 -4.34 -3.00
C VAL A 97 7.65 -3.84 -4.10
N SER A 98 7.22 -3.88 -5.36
CA SER A 98 8.02 -3.38 -6.49
C SER A 98 8.33 -1.89 -6.38
N LEU A 99 7.35 -1.08 -5.94
CA LEU A 99 7.54 0.34 -5.67
C LEU A 99 8.73 0.57 -4.72
N HIS A 100 8.76 -0.12 -3.59
CA HIS A 100 9.83 0.04 -2.60
C HIS A 100 11.18 -0.48 -3.10
N LEU A 101 11.17 -1.61 -3.81
CA LEU A 101 12.41 -2.16 -4.41
C LEU A 101 12.98 -1.25 -5.49
N ILE A 102 12.13 -0.66 -6.33
CA ILE A 102 12.55 0.31 -7.36
C ILE A 102 13.08 1.58 -6.69
N MET A 103 12.39 2.11 -5.67
CA MET A 103 12.87 3.27 -4.93
C MET A 103 14.25 3.01 -4.33
N GLN A 104 14.47 1.85 -3.72
CA GLN A 104 15.75 1.47 -3.15
C GLN A 104 16.85 1.34 -4.23
N ALA A 105 16.53 0.74 -5.37
CA ALA A 105 17.46 0.56 -6.47
C ALA A 105 17.85 1.89 -7.14
N VAL A 106 16.90 2.80 -7.32
CA VAL A 106 17.09 4.08 -8.02
C VAL A 106 17.70 5.14 -7.11
N LEU A 107 17.23 5.25 -5.88
CA LEU A 107 17.65 6.29 -4.94
C LEU A 107 18.82 5.86 -4.04
N GLY A 108 19.17 4.57 -4.05
CA GLY A 108 20.21 4.01 -3.17
C GLY A 108 19.85 4.01 -1.68
N VAL A 109 18.64 4.47 -1.34
CA VAL A 109 18.13 4.54 0.03
C VAL A 109 16.68 4.05 0.08
N SER A 110 16.29 3.47 1.20
CA SER A 110 14.88 3.19 1.45
C SER A 110 14.15 4.50 1.72
N GLY A 111 13.18 4.85 0.88
CA GLY A 111 12.38 6.06 1.05
C GLY A 111 11.53 6.05 2.33
N ILE A 112 11.23 4.85 2.84
CA ILE A 112 10.48 4.61 4.08
C ILE A 112 11.30 3.68 4.96
N ALA A 113 11.66 4.14 6.16
CA ALA A 113 12.56 3.43 7.08
C ALA A 113 12.15 1.96 7.37
N PRO A 114 10.86 1.62 7.62
CA PRO A 114 10.45 0.24 7.85
C PRO A 114 10.75 -0.73 6.72
N THR A 115 10.81 -0.26 5.47
CA THR A 115 11.07 -1.13 4.30
C THR A 115 12.54 -1.55 4.14
N ARG A 116 13.41 -1.12 5.03
CA ARG A 116 14.79 -1.62 5.12
C ARG A 116 14.87 -3.07 5.59
N THR A 117 13.86 -3.56 6.27
CA THR A 117 13.74 -4.96 6.69
C THR A 117 12.78 -5.70 5.78
N LEU A 118 12.99 -7.01 5.62
CA LEU A 118 12.06 -7.87 4.87
C LEU A 118 10.66 -7.86 5.49
N ALA A 119 10.57 -7.91 6.82
CA ALA A 119 9.30 -7.86 7.53
C ALA A 119 8.55 -6.55 7.28
N GLY A 120 9.24 -5.40 7.30
CA GLY A 120 8.67 -4.11 6.98
C GLY A 120 8.22 -4.00 5.52
N LEU A 121 9.01 -4.52 4.59
CA LEU A 121 8.65 -4.55 3.16
C LEU A 121 7.41 -5.42 2.92
N LEU A 122 7.33 -6.59 3.53
CA LEU A 122 6.17 -7.47 3.43
C LEU A 122 4.92 -6.85 4.09
N SER A 123 5.07 -6.13 5.19
CA SER A 123 3.96 -5.40 5.82
C SER A 123 3.39 -4.34 4.89
N GLN A 124 4.23 -3.62 4.15
CA GLN A 124 3.77 -2.69 3.12
C GLN A 124 3.08 -3.41 1.96
N GLY A 125 3.58 -4.58 1.57
CA GLY A 125 2.92 -5.47 0.61
C GLY A 125 1.50 -5.85 1.03
N LEU A 126 1.25 -6.07 2.33
CA LEU A 126 -0.08 -6.34 2.86
C LEU A 126 -1.05 -5.15 2.66
N ALA A 127 -0.57 -3.92 2.73
CA ALA A 127 -1.38 -2.76 2.36
C ALA A 127 -1.81 -2.82 0.89
N GLY A 128 -0.93 -3.27 0.01
CA GLY A 128 -1.24 -3.55 -1.40
C GLY A 128 -2.27 -4.66 -1.58
N VAL A 129 -2.19 -5.73 -0.77
CA VAL A 129 -3.20 -6.81 -0.73
C VAL A 129 -4.58 -6.25 -0.42
N VAL A 130 -4.69 -5.41 0.60
CA VAL A 130 -5.97 -4.77 1.00
C VAL A 130 -6.53 -3.91 -0.13
N GLY A 131 -5.69 -3.09 -0.77
CA GLY A 131 -6.10 -2.26 -1.90
C GLY A 131 -6.53 -3.08 -3.12
N GLY A 132 -5.76 -4.10 -3.49
CA GLY A 132 -6.08 -5.00 -4.60
C GLY A 132 -7.38 -5.79 -4.37
N PHE A 133 -7.59 -6.28 -3.15
CA PHE A 133 -8.83 -6.94 -2.74
C PHE A 133 -10.02 -5.98 -2.82
N CYS A 134 -9.87 -4.76 -2.32
CA CYS A 134 -10.88 -3.72 -2.42
C CYS A 134 -11.27 -3.45 -3.89
N TYR A 135 -10.27 -3.31 -4.76
CA TYR A 135 -10.52 -3.15 -6.19
C TYR A 135 -11.32 -4.32 -6.79
N ALA A 136 -10.89 -5.55 -6.49
CA ALA A 136 -11.57 -6.75 -6.98
C ALA A 136 -13.05 -6.77 -6.58
N HIS A 137 -13.34 -6.43 -5.32
CA HIS A 137 -14.67 -6.48 -4.75
C HIS A 137 -15.58 -5.37 -5.26
N VAL A 138 -15.08 -4.13 -5.31
CA VAL A 138 -15.87 -2.98 -5.80
C VAL A 138 -16.13 -3.10 -7.30
N SER A 139 -15.13 -3.54 -8.07
CA SER A 139 -15.26 -3.69 -9.52
C SER A 139 -16.07 -4.92 -9.96
N SER A 140 -16.42 -5.83 -9.04
CA SER A 140 -17.32 -6.96 -9.32
C SER A 140 -18.80 -6.63 -9.13
N ARG A 141 -19.10 -5.58 -8.37
CA ARG A 141 -20.49 -5.19 -8.02
C ARG A 141 -21.17 -4.29 -9.06
N GLY A 142 -20.51 -4.00 -10.12
CA GLY A 142 -21.01 -3.22 -11.25
C GLY A 142 -20.75 -3.87 -12.56
#